data_205a4d6c07d27d01823752472b60b18e
#
_entry.id   205a4d6c07d27d01823752472b60b18e
#
_cell.length_a   1.000
_cell.length_b   1.000
_cell.length_c   1.000
_cell.angle_alpha   90.00
_cell.angle_beta   90.00
_cell.angle_gamma   90.00
#
_symmetry.space_group_name_H-M   'P 1'
#
loop_
_entity.id
_entity.type
_entity.pdbx_description
1 polymer ?
#
loop_
_entity_poly.entity_id
_entity_poly.type
_entity_poly.pdbx_seq_one_letter_code
_entity_poly.pdbx_strand_id
1 'polypeptide(L)'
;AYSALVIFMSSACIYMSHMIKSRYQDTSSEINIYKNVYVTNIEDNTITANMYGNIKKFNSGKIAEDVTGCLCDITVEDGKIVGVNTKTDVVSGKVLSVSQDSVEIEGYGSVKLDEDFIMYEKENSLISNYSSIIVGYALQDFIVADGEVCGAIKNKPLQADNIRVIIKTSGFRDIFFNEAVFCADSGMIVETGEESYETAPGETVVFNPDTEDFNEGRIKLIPKSGEIQFQSVNRGIGTPSYGGTIEVSLYDEGIVVVNEVGIEDYLKKVVPSEMPSGFNLEALKCQAVCARSYAYTELSNNYYSAYGAHIDDSIQFQVYNNSPRAESTDTAVDETAGQVLSYNGEVVKTYYYSTSCGSTTDVTLWG
;
A
#
# COMPACT_ATOMS: atom_id res chain seq x y z
N ALA A 1 -41.15 -70.13 16.36
CA ALA A 1 -41.01 -69.45 17.70
C ALA A 1 -39.63 -68.76 17.86
N TYR A 2 -38.57 -69.28 17.26
CA TYR A 2 -37.19 -68.68 17.36
C TYR A 2 -37.03 -67.44 16.52
N SER A 3 -37.69 -67.33 15.39
CA SER A 3 -37.56 -66.11 14.51
C SER A 3 -38.27 -64.88 15.07
N ALA A 4 -39.33 -65.03 15.85
CA ALA A 4 -40.04 -63.90 16.43
C ALA A 4 -39.25 -63.28 17.62
N LEU A 5 -38.46 -64.09 18.36
CA LEU A 5 -37.71 -63.68 19.55
C LEU A 5 -36.45 -62.82 19.08
N VAL A 6 -35.85 -63.23 17.95
CA VAL A 6 -34.69 -62.49 17.40
C VAL A 6 -35.09 -61.11 16.84
N ILE A 7 -36.27 -60.99 16.22
CA ILE A 7 -36.77 -59.70 15.73
C ILE A 7 -37.14 -58.77 16.88
N PHE A 8 -37.70 -59.31 17.98
CA PHE A 8 -38.02 -58.47 19.14
C PHE A 8 -36.78 -57.98 19.92
N MET A 9 -35.70 -58.77 19.99
CA MET A 9 -34.44 -58.34 20.60
C MET A 9 -33.71 -57.34 19.74
N SER A 10 -33.73 -57.44 18.40
CA SER A 10 -33.13 -56.45 17.52
C SER A 10 -33.87 -55.12 17.52
N SER A 11 -35.20 -55.14 17.60
CA SER A 11 -35.99 -53.90 17.73
C SER A 11 -35.82 -53.22 19.05
N ALA A 12 -35.69 -53.96 20.17
CA ALA A 12 -35.41 -53.40 21.49
C ALA A 12 -33.99 -52.81 21.58
N CYS A 13 -32.98 -53.42 20.96
CA CYS A 13 -31.61 -52.88 20.87
C CYS A 13 -31.55 -51.61 20.01
N ILE A 14 -32.27 -51.54 18.90
CA ILE A 14 -32.38 -50.36 18.07
C ILE A 14 -33.08 -49.20 18.81
N TYR A 15 -34.16 -49.53 19.53
CA TYR A 15 -34.90 -48.54 20.35
C TYR A 15 -34.07 -48.06 21.54
N MET A 16 -33.34 -48.93 22.23
CA MET A 16 -32.38 -48.52 23.28
C MET A 16 -31.22 -47.69 22.70
N SER A 17 -30.70 -48.05 21.53
CA SER A 17 -29.63 -47.24 20.90
C SER A 17 -30.13 -45.87 20.49
N HIS A 18 -31.38 -45.74 20.05
CA HIS A 18 -32.02 -44.46 19.78
C HIS A 18 -32.33 -43.65 21.06
N MET A 19 -32.78 -44.30 22.13
CA MET A 19 -32.99 -43.66 23.42
C MET A 19 -31.69 -43.25 24.11
N ILE A 20 -30.61 -44.00 23.93
CA ILE A 20 -29.28 -43.62 24.41
C ILE A 20 -28.71 -42.47 23.58
N LYS A 21 -28.86 -42.47 22.25
CA LYS A 21 -28.51 -41.32 21.41
C LYS A 21 -29.34 -40.07 21.70
N SER A 22 -30.61 -40.18 22.08
CA SER A 22 -31.42 -39.02 22.43
C SER A 22 -31.17 -38.49 23.85
N ARG A 23 -30.48 -39.23 24.73
CA ARG A 23 -30.04 -38.79 26.06
C ARG A 23 -28.60 -38.27 26.10
N TYR A 24 -27.78 -38.62 25.14
CA TYR A 24 -26.50 -37.95 24.84
C TYR A 24 -26.75 -37.02 23.67
N GLN A 25 -27.59 -36.01 23.82
CA GLN A 25 -27.35 -34.75 23.10
C GLN A 25 -26.01 -34.27 23.64
N ASP A 26 -25.04 -34.30 22.75
CA ASP A 26 -23.76 -33.70 22.96
C ASP A 26 -24.03 -32.21 23.29
N THR A 27 -24.00 -31.88 24.56
CA THR A 27 -24.11 -30.51 25.06
C THR A 27 -22.75 -29.84 25.01
N SER A 28 -21.96 -30.13 23.99
CA SER A 28 -20.85 -29.29 23.66
C SER A 28 -21.44 -27.98 23.11
N SER A 29 -21.44 -26.95 23.93
CA SER A 29 -21.75 -25.60 23.52
C SER A 29 -20.90 -25.28 22.27
N GLU A 30 -21.56 -24.76 21.26
CA GLU A 30 -20.86 -24.37 20.04
C GLU A 30 -20.02 -23.12 20.33
N ILE A 31 -18.72 -23.33 20.53
CA ILE A 31 -17.77 -22.24 20.76
C ILE A 31 -17.19 -21.81 19.41
N ASN A 32 -17.40 -20.55 19.06
CA ASN A 32 -16.85 -19.91 17.87
C ASN A 32 -15.89 -18.79 18.28
N ILE A 33 -14.68 -18.78 17.72
CA ILE A 33 -13.70 -17.71 17.90
C ILE A 33 -13.62 -16.92 16.60
N TYR A 34 -13.91 -15.64 16.68
CA TYR A 34 -13.80 -14.71 15.58
C TYR A 34 -12.58 -13.83 15.80
N LYS A 35 -11.57 -13.98 14.94
CA LYS A 35 -10.32 -13.24 15.04
C LYS A 35 -10.39 -11.90 14.29
N ASN A 36 -9.60 -10.94 14.72
CA ASN A 36 -9.38 -9.64 14.05
C ASN A 36 -10.69 -8.89 13.75
N VAL A 37 -11.64 -8.91 14.66
CA VAL A 37 -12.95 -8.25 14.52
C VAL A 37 -12.86 -6.79 14.95
N TYR A 38 -13.33 -5.87 14.13
CA TYR A 38 -13.37 -4.43 14.47
C TYR A 38 -14.65 -4.08 15.22
N VAL A 39 -14.53 -3.69 16.49
CA VAL A 39 -15.67 -3.24 17.31
C VAL A 39 -16.03 -1.81 16.99
N THR A 40 -17.22 -1.60 16.43
CA THR A 40 -17.69 -0.28 15.99
C THR A 40 -18.47 0.47 17.05
N ASN A 41 -19.20 -0.24 17.93
CA ASN A 41 -20.01 0.39 18.98
C ASN A 41 -20.33 -0.59 20.12
N ILE A 42 -20.54 -0.05 21.31
CA ILE A 42 -21.01 -0.78 22.50
C ILE A 42 -22.16 0.01 23.13
N GLU A 43 -23.35 -0.57 23.17
CA GLU A 43 -24.54 0.02 23.79
C GLU A 43 -25.34 -1.06 24.55
N ASP A 44 -25.81 -0.76 25.73
CA ASP A 44 -26.76 -1.59 26.52
C ASP A 44 -26.39 -3.09 26.55
N ASN A 45 -25.13 -3.44 26.84
CA ASN A 45 -24.59 -4.80 26.79
C ASN A 45 -24.63 -5.47 25.39
N THR A 46 -24.70 -4.68 24.33
CA THR A 46 -24.61 -5.16 22.95
C THR A 46 -23.32 -4.64 22.30
N ILE A 47 -22.49 -5.56 21.82
CA ILE A 47 -21.35 -5.22 20.95
C ILE A 47 -21.83 -5.22 19.50
N THR A 48 -21.62 -4.11 18.81
CA THR A 48 -21.73 -4.05 17.35
C THR A 48 -20.32 -4.14 16.78
N ALA A 49 -20.09 -5.12 15.92
CA ALA A 49 -18.77 -5.38 15.35
C ALA A 49 -18.84 -5.60 13.84
N ASN A 50 -17.83 -5.09 13.15
CA ASN A 50 -17.60 -5.41 11.75
C ASN A 50 -16.79 -6.71 11.68
N MET A 51 -17.43 -7.75 11.18
CA MET A 51 -16.83 -9.07 10.99
C MET A 51 -16.65 -9.31 9.51
N TYR A 52 -15.46 -9.04 9.02
CA TYR A 52 -15.13 -9.29 7.60
C TYR A 52 -16.14 -8.64 6.64
N GLY A 53 -16.50 -7.36 6.89
CA GLY A 53 -17.46 -6.61 6.07
C GLY A 53 -18.94 -6.79 6.47
N ASN A 54 -19.26 -7.68 7.40
CA ASN A 54 -20.61 -7.89 7.89
C ASN A 54 -20.77 -7.30 9.29
N ILE A 55 -21.70 -6.37 9.45
CA ILE A 55 -22.02 -5.81 10.76
C ILE A 55 -22.89 -6.82 11.54
N LYS A 56 -22.36 -7.30 12.66
CA LYS A 56 -23.07 -8.19 13.57
C LYS A 56 -23.26 -7.55 14.94
N LYS A 57 -24.35 -7.90 15.60
CA LYS A 57 -24.65 -7.49 16.97
C LYS A 57 -24.64 -8.72 17.87
N PHE A 58 -23.91 -8.65 18.95
CA PHE A 58 -23.81 -9.72 19.96
C PHE A 58 -24.30 -9.21 21.30
N ASN A 59 -25.15 -9.99 21.94
CA ASN A 59 -25.48 -9.74 23.33
C ASN A 59 -24.28 -10.15 24.17
N SER A 60 -23.71 -9.22 24.90
CA SER A 60 -22.60 -9.50 25.81
C SER A 60 -23.14 -9.46 27.25
N GLY A 61 -22.62 -10.34 28.07
CA GLY A 61 -22.69 -10.13 29.51
C GLY A 61 -22.03 -8.79 29.89
N LYS A 62 -21.63 -8.59 31.12
CA LYS A 62 -20.87 -7.41 31.52
C LYS A 62 -19.52 -7.36 30.74
N ILE A 63 -19.38 -6.43 29.80
CA ILE A 63 -18.09 -6.07 29.23
C ILE A 63 -17.43 -5.15 30.26
N ALA A 64 -16.22 -5.52 30.68
CA ALA A 64 -15.52 -4.80 31.73
C ALA A 64 -14.87 -3.49 31.23
N GLU A 65 -14.59 -3.40 29.93
CA GLU A 65 -13.84 -2.30 29.30
C GLU A 65 -14.50 -1.84 28.00
N ASP A 66 -14.39 -0.55 27.70
CA ASP A 66 -14.80 -0.01 26.41
C ASP A 66 -13.74 -0.37 25.34
N VAL A 67 -14.12 -1.27 24.44
CA VAL A 67 -13.29 -1.73 23.32
C VAL A 67 -13.76 -1.14 21.97
N THR A 68 -14.55 -0.08 22.02
CA THR A 68 -15.01 0.63 20.80
C THR A 68 -13.81 1.19 20.04
N GLY A 69 -13.77 0.91 18.75
CA GLY A 69 -12.67 1.34 17.86
C GLY A 69 -11.44 0.43 17.91
N CYS A 70 -11.51 -0.70 18.63
CA CYS A 70 -10.41 -1.64 18.74
C CYS A 70 -10.60 -2.86 17.85
N LEU A 71 -9.49 -3.50 17.50
CA LEU A 71 -9.46 -4.83 16.91
C LEU A 71 -9.43 -5.87 18.04
N CYS A 72 -10.33 -6.85 17.98
CA CYS A 72 -10.51 -7.85 19.05
C CYS A 72 -10.64 -9.25 18.48
N ASP A 73 -10.25 -10.25 19.28
CA ASP A 73 -10.70 -11.61 19.09
C ASP A 73 -11.90 -11.84 20.00
N ILE A 74 -13.04 -12.25 19.42
CA ILE A 74 -14.31 -12.42 20.13
C ILE A 74 -14.64 -13.91 20.22
N THR A 75 -14.82 -14.43 21.44
CA THR A 75 -15.29 -15.79 21.68
C THR A 75 -16.78 -15.78 21.94
N VAL A 76 -17.51 -16.55 21.15
CA VAL A 76 -18.97 -16.68 21.24
C VAL A 76 -19.34 -18.11 21.58
N GLU A 77 -20.16 -18.30 22.61
CA GLU A 77 -20.70 -19.56 23.03
C GLU A 77 -22.23 -19.45 23.03
N ASP A 78 -22.93 -20.35 22.33
CA ASP A 78 -24.39 -20.35 22.18
C ASP A 78 -24.98 -18.98 21.81
N GLY A 79 -24.28 -18.24 20.89
CA GLY A 79 -24.73 -16.94 20.42
C GLY A 79 -24.47 -15.76 21.38
N LYS A 80 -23.78 -15.98 22.50
CA LYS A 80 -23.39 -14.95 23.47
C LYS A 80 -21.90 -14.78 23.53
N ILE A 81 -21.44 -13.55 23.72
CA ILE A 81 -20.01 -13.30 23.93
C ILE A 81 -19.64 -13.78 25.34
N VAL A 82 -18.64 -14.66 25.41
CA VAL A 82 -18.04 -15.17 26.65
C VAL A 82 -16.61 -14.68 26.86
N GLY A 83 -15.97 -14.11 25.81
CA GLY A 83 -14.63 -13.54 25.89
C GLY A 83 -14.40 -12.50 24.82
N VAL A 84 -13.66 -11.44 25.18
CA VAL A 84 -13.14 -10.42 24.25
C VAL A 84 -11.67 -10.24 24.61
N ASN A 85 -10.80 -10.49 23.65
CA ASN A 85 -9.36 -10.23 23.76
C ASN A 85 -9.01 -9.05 22.87
N THR A 86 -8.68 -7.92 23.46
CA THR A 86 -8.39 -6.67 22.76
C THR A 86 -6.92 -6.63 22.36
N LYS A 87 -6.64 -6.26 21.10
CA LYS A 87 -5.31 -6.05 20.58
C LYS A 87 -4.96 -4.57 20.73
N THR A 88 -3.94 -4.27 21.53
CA THR A 88 -3.63 -2.91 21.99
C THR A 88 -2.36 -2.32 21.38
N ASP A 89 -1.49 -3.15 20.82
CA ASP A 89 -0.24 -2.69 20.26
C ASP A 89 -0.50 -2.08 18.88
N VAL A 90 -0.43 -0.76 18.82
CA VAL A 90 -0.73 0.03 17.62
C VAL A 90 0.55 0.69 17.12
N VAL A 91 0.82 0.51 15.83
CA VAL A 91 1.94 1.13 15.13
C VAL A 91 1.39 2.03 14.04
N SER A 92 1.83 3.28 14.03
CA SER A 92 1.48 4.27 13.01
C SER A 92 2.76 4.79 12.36
N GLY A 93 2.78 4.88 11.05
CA GLY A 93 3.93 5.38 10.32
C GLY A 93 3.66 5.38 8.82
N LYS A 94 4.58 6.00 8.08
CA LYS A 94 4.60 5.95 6.62
C LYS A 94 4.96 4.53 6.19
N VAL A 95 4.19 3.99 5.24
CA VAL A 95 4.48 2.68 4.67
C VAL A 95 5.60 2.81 3.65
N LEU A 96 6.71 2.14 3.90
CA LEU A 96 7.87 2.15 3.00
C LEU A 96 7.77 1.07 1.92
N SER A 97 7.25 -0.12 2.28
CA SER A 97 6.91 -1.18 1.32
C SER A 97 5.80 -2.08 1.86
N VAL A 98 5.10 -2.77 0.98
CA VAL A 98 4.10 -3.77 1.35
C VAL A 98 4.04 -4.88 0.32
N SER A 99 4.00 -6.11 0.80
CA SER A 99 3.81 -7.33 0.03
C SER A 99 2.66 -8.16 0.62
N GLN A 100 2.41 -9.33 0.08
CA GLN A 100 1.45 -10.28 0.66
C GLN A 100 1.86 -10.72 2.07
N ASP A 101 3.17 -10.80 2.33
CA ASP A 101 3.70 -11.45 3.53
C ASP A 101 4.16 -10.45 4.59
N SER A 102 4.40 -9.18 4.22
CA SER A 102 4.99 -8.19 5.13
C SER A 102 4.65 -6.75 4.77
N VAL A 103 4.73 -5.89 5.76
CA VAL A 103 4.70 -4.43 5.61
C VAL A 103 5.92 -3.82 6.31
N GLU A 104 6.55 -2.85 5.66
CA GLU A 104 7.64 -2.06 6.23
C GLU A 104 7.11 -0.68 6.59
N ILE A 105 7.27 -0.30 7.87
CA ILE A 105 6.74 0.95 8.43
C ILE A 105 7.92 1.81 8.90
N GLU A 106 7.96 3.05 8.45
CA GLU A 106 9.00 4.02 8.81
C GLU A 106 9.12 4.17 10.34
N GLY A 107 10.34 4.04 10.86
CA GLY A 107 10.63 4.10 12.29
C GLY A 107 10.27 2.85 13.09
N TYR A 108 9.67 1.83 12.47
CA TYR A 108 9.34 0.57 13.14
C TYR A 108 10.03 -0.63 12.48
N GLY A 109 10.23 -0.59 11.16
CA GLY A 109 10.86 -1.65 10.38
C GLY A 109 9.87 -2.58 9.68
N SER A 110 10.36 -3.72 9.21
CA SER A 110 9.58 -4.72 8.49
C SER A 110 8.91 -5.68 9.45
N VAL A 111 7.59 -5.87 9.30
CA VAL A 111 6.77 -6.77 10.13
C VAL A 111 5.98 -7.69 9.22
N LYS A 112 5.91 -8.96 9.59
CA LYS A 112 5.11 -9.96 8.88
C LYS A 112 3.62 -9.66 9.02
N LEU A 113 2.86 -9.89 7.95
CA LEU A 113 1.39 -9.86 7.99
C LEU A 113 0.84 -11.21 8.44
N ASP A 114 -0.15 -11.20 9.33
CA ASP A 114 -0.93 -12.38 9.73
C ASP A 114 -1.69 -12.94 8.51
N GLU A 115 -1.87 -14.25 8.42
CA GLU A 115 -2.62 -14.91 7.33
C GLU A 115 -4.06 -14.39 7.21
N ASP A 116 -4.65 -14.00 8.36
CA ASP A 116 -6.00 -13.44 8.48
C ASP A 116 -5.99 -11.89 8.48
N PHE A 117 -4.93 -11.25 7.94
CA PHE A 117 -4.83 -9.79 7.89
C PHE A 117 -6.02 -9.16 7.19
N ILE A 118 -6.58 -8.13 7.80
CA ILE A 118 -7.70 -7.36 7.27
C ILE A 118 -7.55 -5.88 7.58
N MET A 119 -7.86 -5.02 6.61
CA MET A 119 -7.91 -3.59 6.81
C MET A 119 -9.36 -3.10 6.85
N TYR A 120 -9.70 -2.34 7.89
CA TYR A 120 -11.00 -1.71 8.08
C TYR A 120 -10.94 -0.23 7.76
N GLU A 121 -11.91 0.27 7.02
CA GLU A 121 -12.12 1.71 6.84
C GLU A 121 -13.09 2.22 7.91
N LYS A 122 -12.62 3.18 8.71
CA LYS A 122 -13.38 3.68 9.86
C LYS A 122 -14.69 4.35 9.47
N GLU A 123 -14.70 5.08 8.35
CA GLU A 123 -15.84 5.94 7.97
C GLU A 123 -17.02 5.18 7.35
N ASN A 124 -16.76 4.16 6.55
CA ASN A 124 -17.79 3.49 5.73
C ASN A 124 -17.97 2.01 6.06
N SER A 125 -17.23 1.50 7.06
CA SER A 125 -17.22 0.09 7.46
C SER A 125 -16.80 -0.89 6.35
N LEU A 126 -16.17 -0.40 5.29
CA LEU A 126 -15.61 -1.25 4.24
C LEU A 126 -14.40 -2.02 4.77
N ILE A 127 -14.14 -3.13 4.12
CA ILE A 127 -12.96 -3.94 4.35
C ILE A 127 -12.11 -4.02 3.09
N SER A 128 -10.82 -4.21 3.29
CA SER A 128 -9.88 -4.47 2.22
C SER A 128 -8.72 -5.33 2.74
N ASN A 129 -7.76 -5.63 1.90
CA ASN A 129 -6.57 -6.40 2.24
C ASN A 129 -5.31 -5.55 2.04
N TYR A 130 -4.15 -6.17 2.18
CA TYR A 130 -2.85 -5.52 2.02
C TYR A 130 -2.69 -4.76 0.68
N SER A 131 -3.37 -5.21 -0.39
CA SER A 131 -3.25 -4.58 -1.71
C SER A 131 -3.87 -3.17 -1.78
N SER A 132 -4.63 -2.78 -0.78
CA SER A 132 -5.18 -1.43 -0.64
C SER A 132 -4.33 -0.51 0.22
N ILE A 133 -3.21 -1.00 0.76
CA ILE A 133 -2.24 -0.18 1.48
C ILE A 133 -1.42 0.61 0.45
N ILE A 134 -1.41 1.93 0.63
CA ILE A 134 -0.69 2.84 -0.27
C ILE A 134 0.68 3.14 0.33
N VAL A 135 1.75 2.78 -0.38
CA VAL A 135 3.13 3.09 0.01
C VAL A 135 3.40 4.60 0.00
N GLY A 136 4.36 5.06 0.77
CA GLY A 136 4.70 6.49 0.87
C GLY A 136 3.76 7.33 1.74
N TYR A 137 2.74 6.73 2.34
CA TYR A 137 1.74 7.45 3.16
C TYR A 137 1.49 6.77 4.51
N ALA A 138 0.99 7.55 5.49
CA ALA A 138 0.58 7.08 6.81
C ALA A 138 -0.94 7.26 6.98
N LEU A 139 -1.72 6.42 6.28
CA LEU A 139 -3.18 6.54 6.19
C LEU A 139 -3.91 5.69 7.22
N GLN A 140 -3.24 4.68 7.78
CA GLN A 140 -3.80 3.69 8.70
C GLN A 140 -2.92 3.48 9.92
N ASP A 141 -3.55 3.00 10.97
CA ASP A 141 -2.88 2.43 12.13
C ASP A 141 -2.84 0.90 11.97
N PHE A 142 -1.68 0.31 12.20
CA PHE A 142 -1.46 -1.13 12.17
C PHE A 142 -1.56 -1.70 13.58
N ILE A 143 -2.26 -2.82 13.72
CA ILE A 143 -2.42 -3.51 14.98
C ILE A 143 -1.51 -4.75 14.97
N VAL A 144 -0.59 -4.79 15.93
CA VAL A 144 0.40 -5.86 16.08
C VAL A 144 -0.03 -6.78 17.22
N ALA A 145 0.03 -8.09 16.98
CA ALA A 145 -0.16 -9.10 18.02
C ALA A 145 0.75 -10.30 17.68
N ASP A 146 1.34 -10.89 18.71
CA ASP A 146 2.22 -12.07 18.59
C ASP A 146 3.39 -11.86 17.61
N GLY A 147 3.82 -10.60 17.39
CA GLY A 147 4.91 -10.23 16.48
C GLY A 147 4.52 -10.11 15.02
N GLU A 148 3.23 -10.19 14.68
CA GLU A 148 2.69 -10.03 13.34
C GLU A 148 1.66 -8.89 13.30
N VAL A 149 1.49 -8.25 12.15
CA VAL A 149 0.42 -7.27 11.92
C VAL A 149 -0.86 -8.04 11.61
N CYS A 150 -1.76 -8.09 12.55
CA CYS A 150 -3.02 -8.84 12.43
C CYS A 150 -4.15 -8.04 11.75
N GLY A 151 -4.01 -6.73 11.63
CA GLY A 151 -4.97 -5.90 10.93
C GLY A 151 -4.56 -4.44 10.89
N ALA A 152 -5.32 -3.63 10.15
CA ALA A 152 -5.12 -2.20 10.08
C ALA A 152 -6.46 -1.45 10.09
N ILE A 153 -6.45 -0.23 10.60
CA ILE A 153 -7.60 0.66 10.64
C ILE A 153 -7.24 1.92 9.86
N LYS A 154 -7.81 2.08 8.66
CA LYS A 154 -7.65 3.28 7.85
C LYS A 154 -8.48 4.41 8.45
N ASN A 155 -7.81 5.47 8.87
CA ASN A 155 -8.38 6.58 9.62
C ASN A 155 -8.12 7.94 9.00
N LYS A 156 -7.37 8.02 7.90
CA LYS A 156 -7.07 9.25 7.17
C LYS A 156 -7.37 9.11 5.69
N PRO A 157 -7.95 10.13 5.04
CA PRO A 157 -8.07 10.17 3.59
C PRO A 157 -6.69 10.35 2.94
N LEU A 158 -6.55 9.87 1.71
CA LEU A 158 -5.37 10.13 0.89
C LEU A 158 -5.34 11.62 0.51
N GLN A 159 -4.24 12.29 0.86
CA GLN A 159 -3.85 13.57 0.27
C GLN A 159 -2.68 13.28 -0.66
N ALA A 160 -2.92 13.41 -1.96
CA ALA A 160 -1.97 12.99 -2.99
C ALA A 160 -0.89 14.08 -3.20
N ASP A 161 0.02 14.21 -2.26
CA ASP A 161 1.08 15.22 -2.29
C ASP A 161 2.34 14.73 -3.03
N ASN A 162 2.69 13.46 -2.85
CA ASN A 162 3.91 12.86 -3.37
C ASN A 162 3.64 11.63 -4.22
N ILE A 163 4.59 11.32 -5.11
CA ILE A 163 4.61 10.07 -5.88
C ILE A 163 5.98 9.40 -5.70
N ARG A 164 6.00 8.08 -5.70
CA ARG A 164 7.20 7.24 -5.56
C ARG A 164 7.43 6.49 -6.86
N VAL A 165 8.56 6.75 -7.50
CA VAL A 165 8.88 6.31 -8.86
C VAL A 165 10.14 5.45 -8.83
N ILE A 166 10.06 4.19 -9.26
CA ILE A 166 11.25 3.38 -9.52
C ILE A 166 12.00 3.95 -10.72
N ILE A 167 13.28 4.16 -10.55
CA ILE A 167 14.17 4.55 -11.64
C ILE A 167 14.77 3.29 -12.24
N LYS A 168 14.48 3.05 -13.52
CA LYS A 168 15.00 1.89 -14.25
C LYS A 168 16.41 2.15 -14.78
N THR A 169 17.13 1.09 -15.10
CA THR A 169 18.44 1.16 -15.75
C THR A 169 18.38 1.87 -17.10
N SER A 170 19.53 2.22 -17.64
CA SER A 170 19.62 2.90 -18.94
C SER A 170 18.84 2.16 -20.03
N GLY A 171 18.02 2.91 -20.79
CA GLY A 171 17.11 2.34 -21.79
C GLY A 171 15.86 1.70 -21.20
N PHE A 172 15.53 1.97 -19.95
CA PHE A 172 14.32 1.49 -19.22
C PHE A 172 14.18 -0.03 -19.20
N ARG A 173 15.32 -0.76 -19.04
CA ARG A 173 15.34 -2.22 -19.21
C ARG A 173 14.97 -2.97 -17.93
N ASP A 174 15.61 -2.61 -16.80
CA ASP A 174 15.51 -3.32 -15.53
C ASP A 174 15.32 -2.34 -14.37
N ILE A 175 14.80 -2.83 -13.25
CA ILE A 175 14.70 -2.08 -11.99
C ILE A 175 15.90 -2.33 -11.07
N PHE A 176 16.71 -3.35 -11.35
CA PHE A 176 17.83 -3.76 -10.51
C PHE A 176 19.17 -3.24 -11.02
N PHE A 177 19.94 -2.67 -10.12
CA PHE A 177 21.28 -2.16 -10.37
C PHE A 177 22.32 -3.01 -9.62
N ASN A 178 23.48 -3.23 -10.25
CA ASN A 178 24.65 -3.78 -9.56
C ASN A 178 25.43 -2.69 -8.81
N GLU A 179 25.28 -1.44 -9.23
CA GLU A 179 25.94 -0.27 -8.65
C GLU A 179 25.08 0.96 -8.87
N ALA A 180 24.87 1.75 -7.82
CA ALA A 180 24.15 3.01 -7.85
C ALA A 180 25.04 4.15 -7.38
N VAL A 181 25.28 5.14 -8.27
CA VAL A 181 26.24 6.24 -8.07
C VAL A 181 25.47 7.57 -8.08
N PHE A 182 25.60 8.32 -7.00
CA PHE A 182 24.88 9.60 -6.81
C PHE A 182 25.83 10.74 -6.49
N CYS A 183 25.43 11.94 -6.91
CA CYS A 183 26.13 13.18 -6.60
C CYS A 183 25.11 14.32 -6.48
N ALA A 184 25.36 15.28 -5.59
CA ALA A 184 24.57 16.51 -5.50
C ALA A 184 25.53 17.71 -5.44
N ASP A 185 25.25 18.73 -6.27
CA ASP A 185 26.09 19.95 -6.30
C ASP A 185 26.12 20.68 -4.95
N SER A 186 25.03 20.57 -4.17
CA SER A 186 24.94 21.14 -2.81
C SER A 186 25.50 20.22 -1.72
N GLY A 187 25.90 19.00 -2.04
CA GLY A 187 26.02 17.90 -1.09
C GLY A 187 24.66 17.34 -0.68
N MET A 188 24.66 16.24 0.03
CA MET A 188 23.45 15.56 0.47
C MET A 188 23.60 15.00 1.90
N ILE A 189 22.50 14.71 2.54
CA ILE A 189 22.43 13.92 3.78
C ILE A 189 22.14 12.50 3.34
N VAL A 190 22.89 11.55 3.87
CA VAL A 190 22.71 10.11 3.70
C VAL A 190 22.22 9.56 5.03
N GLU A 191 20.98 9.05 5.07
CA GLU A 191 20.39 8.43 6.26
C GLU A 191 20.42 6.91 6.09
N THR A 192 20.93 6.20 7.08
CA THR A 192 21.06 4.74 7.14
C THR A 192 20.58 4.26 8.51
N GLY A 193 19.36 3.67 8.57
CA GLY A 193 18.76 3.32 9.86
C GLY A 193 18.63 4.52 10.79
N GLU A 194 19.28 4.46 11.96
CA GLU A 194 19.30 5.56 12.95
C GLU A 194 20.47 6.53 12.75
N GLU A 195 21.40 6.22 11.84
CA GLU A 195 22.59 7.03 11.60
C GLU A 195 22.43 7.91 10.36
N SER A 196 23.18 9.01 10.33
CA SER A 196 23.25 9.88 9.17
C SER A 196 24.61 10.55 9.06
N TYR A 197 25.03 10.80 7.83
CA TYR A 197 26.23 11.59 7.53
C TYR A 197 25.96 12.56 6.38
N GLU A 198 26.82 13.57 6.24
CA GLU A 198 26.71 14.56 5.18
C GLU A 198 27.87 14.43 4.20
N THR A 199 27.55 14.59 2.91
CA THR A 199 28.55 14.67 1.87
C THR A 199 28.96 16.13 1.61
N ALA A 200 30.18 16.32 1.12
CA ALA A 200 30.59 17.61 0.60
C ALA A 200 29.88 17.94 -0.74
N PRO A 201 29.78 19.24 -1.11
CA PRO A 201 29.28 19.64 -2.42
C PRO A 201 30.04 18.95 -3.57
N GLY A 202 29.31 18.30 -4.48
CA GLY A 202 29.88 17.57 -5.62
C GLY A 202 30.54 16.23 -5.28
N GLU A 203 30.50 15.81 -4.02
CA GLU A 203 31.01 14.49 -3.61
C GLU A 203 30.11 13.39 -4.15
N THR A 204 30.76 12.31 -4.63
CA THR A 204 30.06 11.14 -5.18
C THR A 204 29.94 10.06 -4.11
N VAL A 205 28.73 9.50 -3.99
CA VAL A 205 28.43 8.33 -3.14
C VAL A 205 28.14 7.13 -4.04
N VAL A 206 28.68 5.98 -3.70
CA VAL A 206 28.55 4.73 -4.45
C VAL A 206 27.99 3.64 -3.57
N PHE A 207 26.91 3.03 -4.01
CA PHE A 207 26.32 1.85 -3.36
C PHE A 207 26.42 0.65 -4.30
N ASN A 208 26.85 -0.49 -3.76
CA ASN A 208 26.84 -1.79 -4.41
C ASN A 208 26.30 -2.82 -3.43
N PRO A 209 26.00 -4.07 -3.84
CA PRO A 209 25.42 -5.07 -2.95
C PRO A 209 26.24 -5.39 -1.70
N ASP A 210 27.54 -5.11 -1.70
CA ASP A 210 28.45 -5.33 -0.55
C ASP A 210 28.54 -4.11 0.39
N THR A 211 27.78 -3.05 0.13
CA THR A 211 27.77 -1.83 0.96
C THR A 211 27.18 -2.15 2.34
N GLU A 212 27.94 -1.90 3.41
CA GLU A 212 27.55 -2.22 4.80
C GLU A 212 26.31 -1.47 5.27
N ASP A 213 26.05 -0.27 4.73
CA ASP A 213 24.90 0.56 5.07
C ASP A 213 23.54 -0.14 4.85
N PHE A 214 23.48 -1.13 3.94
CA PHE A 214 22.27 -1.92 3.71
C PHE A 214 21.94 -2.88 4.87
N ASN A 215 22.85 -3.13 5.80
CA ASN A 215 22.57 -3.93 6.99
C ASN A 215 21.55 -3.24 7.92
N GLU A 216 21.48 -1.92 7.84
CA GLU A 216 20.52 -1.09 8.61
C GLU A 216 19.20 -0.86 7.88
N GLY A 217 19.03 -1.42 6.66
CA GLY A 217 17.82 -1.33 5.86
C GLY A 217 17.94 -0.41 4.66
N ARG A 218 16.93 0.44 4.44
CA ARG A 218 16.91 1.40 3.33
C ARG A 218 17.85 2.57 3.59
N ILE A 219 18.52 3.00 2.53
CA ILE A 219 19.35 4.21 2.53
C ILE A 219 18.52 5.34 1.90
N LYS A 220 18.45 6.49 2.57
CA LYS A 220 17.73 7.66 2.06
C LYS A 220 18.70 8.80 1.79
N LEU A 221 18.63 9.34 0.58
CA LEU A 221 19.44 10.45 0.12
C LEU A 221 18.60 11.72 0.05
N ILE A 222 19.02 12.76 0.74
CA ILE A 222 18.30 14.04 0.82
C ILE A 222 19.26 15.13 0.34
N PRO A 223 19.01 15.81 -0.79
CA PRO A 223 19.87 16.90 -1.23
C PRO A 223 19.77 18.08 -0.27
N LYS A 224 20.88 18.72 0.08
CA LYS A 224 20.86 19.94 0.92
C LYS A 224 20.13 21.09 0.22
N SER A 225 20.18 21.14 -1.10
CA SER A 225 19.36 21.97 -1.98
C SER A 225 19.43 21.44 -3.41
N GLY A 226 18.45 21.79 -4.26
CA GLY A 226 18.43 21.38 -5.66
C GLY A 226 18.08 19.91 -5.86
N GLU A 227 18.86 19.21 -6.70
CA GLU A 227 18.57 17.87 -7.16
C GLU A 227 19.77 16.93 -6.95
N ILE A 228 19.49 15.62 -6.88
CA ILE A 228 20.50 14.56 -6.85
C ILE A 228 20.69 14.03 -8.28
N GLN A 229 21.90 14.05 -8.78
CA GLN A 229 22.29 13.44 -10.04
C GLN A 229 22.49 11.92 -9.84
N PHE A 230 21.82 11.10 -10.65
CA PHE A 230 22.00 9.65 -10.66
C PHE A 230 22.91 9.24 -11.81
N GLN A 231 24.18 9.03 -11.52
CA GLN A 231 25.23 8.83 -12.52
C GLN A 231 25.25 7.45 -13.18
N SER A 232 24.62 6.44 -12.53
CA SER A 232 24.49 5.09 -13.11
C SER A 232 23.45 5.00 -14.24
N VAL A 233 22.70 6.08 -14.51
CA VAL A 233 21.62 6.10 -15.49
C VAL A 233 21.89 7.13 -16.58
N ASN A 234 21.53 6.77 -17.82
CA ASN A 234 21.51 7.67 -18.96
C ASN A 234 20.10 7.74 -19.56
N ARG A 235 19.61 8.96 -19.78
CA ARG A 235 18.32 9.29 -20.41
C ARG A 235 18.55 10.15 -21.65
N GLY A 236 17.48 10.54 -22.35
CA GLY A 236 17.58 11.44 -23.51
C GLY A 236 18.29 12.77 -23.22
N ILE A 237 18.32 13.20 -21.97
CA ILE A 237 19.03 14.40 -21.48
C ILE A 237 20.47 14.15 -21.03
N GLY A 238 21.00 12.93 -21.19
CA GLY A 238 22.25 12.49 -20.57
C GLY A 238 22.03 11.93 -19.17
N THR A 239 22.91 12.27 -18.23
CA THR A 239 22.76 11.87 -16.82
C THR A 239 21.63 12.66 -16.16
N PRO A 240 20.57 11.99 -15.68
CA PRO A 240 19.43 12.69 -15.10
C PRO A 240 19.67 13.12 -13.66
N SER A 241 18.99 14.20 -13.24
CA SER A 241 18.94 14.65 -11.85
C SER A 241 17.50 14.58 -11.34
N TYR A 242 17.31 14.31 -10.05
CA TYR A 242 16.03 14.08 -9.41
C TYR A 242 15.84 15.00 -8.21
N GLY A 243 14.70 15.69 -8.15
CA GLY A 243 14.26 16.45 -6.98
C GLY A 243 13.63 15.55 -5.93
N GLY A 244 13.33 16.11 -4.75
CA GLY A 244 12.82 15.35 -3.64
C GLY A 244 13.89 14.48 -2.99
N THR A 245 13.56 13.24 -2.63
CA THR A 245 14.50 12.29 -2.01
C THR A 245 14.67 11.05 -2.86
N ILE A 246 15.82 10.38 -2.70
CA ILE A 246 16.09 9.08 -3.31
C ILE A 246 16.16 8.06 -2.18
N GLU A 247 15.46 6.94 -2.33
CA GLU A 247 15.65 5.75 -1.51
C GLU A 247 16.35 4.67 -2.30
N VAL A 248 17.30 4.01 -1.66
CA VAL A 248 18.12 2.93 -2.22
C VAL A 248 17.94 1.71 -1.33
N SER A 249 17.50 0.61 -1.90
CA SER A 249 17.23 -0.63 -1.16
C SER A 249 17.88 -1.82 -1.85
N LEU A 250 18.40 -2.76 -1.06
CA LEU A 250 18.99 -4.00 -1.56
C LEU A 250 17.97 -5.14 -1.53
N TYR A 251 17.87 -5.87 -2.63
CA TYR A 251 17.09 -7.09 -2.81
C TYR A 251 18.00 -8.21 -3.34
N ASP A 252 17.52 -9.44 -3.37
CA ASP A 252 18.29 -10.58 -3.84
C ASP A 252 18.80 -10.41 -5.28
N GLU A 253 18.04 -9.72 -6.12
CA GLU A 253 18.33 -9.47 -7.54
C GLU A 253 19.25 -8.25 -7.74
N GLY A 254 19.41 -7.38 -6.74
CA GLY A 254 20.20 -6.16 -6.82
C GLY A 254 19.59 -4.95 -6.12
N ILE A 255 20.12 -3.79 -6.43
CA ILE A 255 19.71 -2.52 -5.84
C ILE A 255 18.52 -1.93 -6.59
N VAL A 256 17.48 -1.54 -5.87
CA VAL A 256 16.34 -0.77 -6.39
C VAL A 256 16.46 0.67 -5.93
N VAL A 257 16.21 1.60 -6.85
CA VAL A 257 16.26 3.04 -6.63
C VAL A 257 14.87 3.65 -6.81
N VAL A 258 14.35 4.29 -5.76
CA VAL A 258 13.05 4.95 -5.76
C VAL A 258 13.24 6.44 -5.55
N ASN A 259 12.69 7.27 -6.43
CA ASN A 259 12.58 8.71 -6.24
C ASN A 259 11.23 9.05 -5.62
N GLU A 260 11.22 9.65 -4.44
CA GLU A 260 10.03 10.23 -3.83
C GLU A 260 10.04 11.74 -4.07
N VAL A 261 9.02 12.23 -4.76
CA VAL A 261 8.96 13.60 -5.25
C VAL A 261 7.53 14.14 -5.18
N GLY A 262 7.38 15.44 -4.97
CA GLY A 262 6.08 16.11 -5.07
C GLY A 262 5.46 15.92 -6.46
N ILE A 263 4.14 15.70 -6.52
CA ILE A 263 3.45 15.39 -7.80
C ILE A 263 3.66 16.51 -8.83
N GLU A 264 3.60 17.78 -8.43
CA GLU A 264 3.80 18.88 -9.38
C GLU A 264 5.24 18.92 -9.93
N ASP A 265 6.25 18.66 -9.11
CA ASP A 265 7.63 18.57 -9.57
C ASP A 265 7.88 17.33 -10.45
N TYR A 266 7.23 16.21 -10.15
CA TYR A 266 7.20 15.04 -11.03
C TYR A 266 6.64 15.41 -12.40
N LEU A 267 5.51 16.11 -12.47
CA LEU A 267 4.87 16.50 -13.72
C LEU A 267 5.73 17.47 -14.58
N LYS A 268 6.52 18.34 -13.95
CA LYS A 268 7.48 19.21 -14.68
C LYS A 268 8.55 18.43 -15.42
N LYS A 269 8.74 17.14 -15.11
CA LYS A 269 9.65 16.24 -15.82
C LYS A 269 8.94 15.19 -16.70
N VAL A 270 7.65 14.93 -16.44
CA VAL A 270 6.79 14.08 -17.27
C VAL A 270 6.31 14.85 -18.50
N VAL A 271 5.71 16.01 -18.33
CA VAL A 271 5.08 16.75 -19.43
C VAL A 271 6.05 16.97 -20.61
N PRO A 272 7.30 17.46 -20.43
CA PRO A 272 8.23 17.61 -21.53
C PRO A 272 8.74 16.28 -22.10
N SER A 273 8.65 15.18 -21.34
CA SER A 273 9.02 13.84 -21.79
C SER A 273 7.94 13.17 -22.64
N GLU A 274 6.68 13.57 -22.45
CA GLU A 274 5.52 13.04 -23.18
C GLU A 274 5.05 13.93 -24.34
N MET A 275 5.21 15.26 -24.22
CA MET A 275 4.79 16.21 -25.24
C MET A 275 5.89 17.25 -25.51
N PRO A 276 6.26 17.51 -26.78
CA PRO A 276 7.24 18.54 -27.11
C PRO A 276 6.89 19.91 -26.54
N SER A 277 7.85 20.56 -25.88
CA SER A 277 7.68 21.86 -25.20
C SER A 277 7.31 23.04 -26.13
N GLY A 278 7.46 22.85 -27.43
CA GLY A 278 7.06 23.85 -28.44
C GLY A 278 5.59 23.87 -28.83
N PHE A 279 4.76 22.99 -28.22
CA PHE A 279 3.30 23.02 -28.42
C PHE A 279 2.69 24.26 -27.77
N ASN A 280 1.46 24.61 -28.20
CA ASN A 280 0.71 25.71 -27.60
C ASN A 280 0.49 25.48 -26.10
N LEU A 281 0.56 26.54 -25.29
CA LEU A 281 0.44 26.47 -23.83
C LEU A 281 -0.84 25.78 -23.38
N GLU A 282 -1.99 26.02 -24.03
CA GLU A 282 -3.25 25.36 -23.68
C GLU A 282 -3.21 23.82 -23.94
N ALA A 283 -2.48 23.39 -24.99
CA ALA A 283 -2.28 21.96 -25.21
C ALA A 283 -1.38 21.33 -24.13
N LEU A 284 -0.32 22.05 -23.71
CA LEU A 284 0.57 21.63 -22.60
C LEU A 284 -0.22 21.58 -21.28
N LYS A 285 -1.13 22.51 -21.02
CA LYS A 285 -2.02 22.48 -19.85
C LYS A 285 -2.95 21.26 -19.87
N CYS A 286 -3.54 20.94 -21.02
CA CYS A 286 -4.34 19.73 -21.17
C CYS A 286 -3.52 18.47 -20.86
N GLN A 287 -2.28 18.40 -21.36
CA GLN A 287 -1.36 17.31 -21.06
C GLN A 287 -1.03 17.23 -19.57
N ALA A 288 -0.78 18.38 -18.92
CA ALA A 288 -0.49 18.42 -17.49
C ALA A 288 -1.67 17.90 -16.63
N VAL A 289 -2.91 18.30 -16.97
CA VAL A 289 -4.12 17.82 -16.29
C VAL A 289 -4.33 16.31 -16.51
N CYS A 290 -4.13 15.83 -17.73
CA CYS A 290 -4.20 14.39 -18.02
C CYS A 290 -3.11 13.62 -17.27
N ALA A 291 -1.85 14.06 -17.33
CA ALA A 291 -0.74 13.40 -16.65
C ALA A 291 -0.94 13.37 -15.12
N ARG A 292 -1.47 14.46 -14.55
CA ARG A 292 -1.78 14.53 -13.11
C ARG A 292 -2.90 13.56 -12.73
N SER A 293 -3.97 13.50 -13.52
CA SER A 293 -5.08 12.57 -13.27
C SER A 293 -4.61 11.11 -13.35
N TYR A 294 -3.76 10.79 -14.32
CA TYR A 294 -3.12 9.48 -14.40
C TYR A 294 -2.28 9.19 -13.15
N ALA A 295 -1.35 10.10 -12.77
CA ALA A 295 -0.50 9.93 -11.60
C ALA A 295 -1.31 9.70 -10.32
N TYR A 296 -2.40 10.46 -10.10
CA TYR A 296 -3.29 10.29 -8.95
C TYR A 296 -3.91 8.90 -8.88
N THR A 297 -4.35 8.36 -10.02
CA THR A 297 -4.93 7.00 -10.06
C THR A 297 -3.88 5.91 -9.81
N GLU A 298 -2.63 6.16 -10.16
CA GLU A 298 -1.54 5.22 -9.93
C GLU A 298 -1.02 5.19 -8.48
N LEU A 299 -1.38 6.16 -7.63
CA LEU A 299 -1.01 6.11 -6.20
C LEU A 299 -1.58 4.87 -5.50
N SER A 300 -2.74 4.39 -5.94
CA SER A 300 -3.36 3.16 -5.44
C SER A 300 -2.90 1.90 -6.18
N ASN A 301 -1.95 2.02 -7.12
CA ASN A 301 -1.39 0.88 -7.83
C ASN A 301 -0.39 0.15 -6.92
N ASN A 302 -0.55 -1.17 -6.80
CA ASN A 302 0.32 -2.00 -5.97
C ASN A 302 1.37 -2.80 -6.76
N TYR A 303 1.55 -2.50 -8.06
CA TYR A 303 2.47 -3.24 -8.92
C TYR A 303 3.91 -3.27 -8.39
N TYR A 304 4.37 -2.15 -7.84
CA TYR A 304 5.69 -1.99 -7.25
C TYR A 304 5.66 -1.78 -5.72
N SER A 305 4.57 -2.08 -5.06
CA SER A 305 4.43 -1.85 -3.61
C SER A 305 5.46 -2.61 -2.77
N ALA A 306 5.87 -3.81 -3.19
CA ALA A 306 6.92 -4.58 -2.56
C ALA A 306 8.29 -3.89 -2.61
N TYR A 307 8.52 -3.05 -3.60
CA TYR A 307 9.73 -2.21 -3.74
C TYR A 307 9.55 -0.80 -3.18
N GLY A 308 8.38 -0.51 -2.62
CA GLY A 308 8.08 0.78 -2.03
C GLY A 308 7.76 1.89 -3.03
N ALA A 309 7.26 1.56 -4.22
CA ALA A 309 6.93 2.52 -5.26
C ALA A 309 5.52 2.32 -5.84
N HIS A 310 5.00 3.37 -6.49
CA HIS A 310 3.73 3.34 -7.18
C HIS A 310 3.89 2.91 -8.64
N ILE A 311 4.89 3.48 -9.31
CA ILE A 311 5.14 3.36 -10.75
C ILE A 311 6.64 3.28 -11.05
N ASP A 312 6.99 3.01 -12.30
CA ASP A 312 8.33 3.22 -12.84
C ASP A 312 8.40 4.42 -13.82
N ASP A 313 9.61 4.79 -14.24
CA ASP A 313 9.90 5.95 -15.07
C ASP A 313 9.79 5.69 -16.59
N SER A 314 9.22 4.55 -17.01
CA SER A 314 9.16 4.12 -18.40
C SER A 314 7.79 4.31 -19.06
N ILE A 315 7.71 3.96 -20.34
CA ILE A 315 6.47 3.96 -21.13
C ILE A 315 5.38 2.99 -20.59
N GLN A 316 5.72 2.13 -19.63
CA GLN A 316 4.73 1.27 -18.97
C GLN A 316 3.74 2.10 -18.15
N PHE A 317 4.22 3.23 -17.63
CA PHE A 317 3.44 4.24 -16.90
C PHE A 317 3.52 5.59 -17.60
N GLN A 318 4.41 6.47 -17.15
CA GLN A 318 4.66 7.77 -17.75
C GLN A 318 6.17 7.98 -17.87
N VAL A 319 6.63 8.38 -19.06
CA VAL A 319 8.06 8.65 -19.26
C VAL A 319 8.47 9.82 -18.38
N TYR A 320 9.37 9.55 -17.46
CA TYR A 320 9.82 10.52 -16.47
C TYR A 320 11.27 10.90 -16.68
N ASN A 321 11.52 12.21 -16.74
CA ASN A 321 12.87 12.80 -16.79
C ASN A 321 13.73 12.35 -18.00
N ASN A 322 13.11 12.17 -19.18
CA ASN A 322 13.80 11.77 -20.41
C ASN A 322 14.02 12.94 -21.38
N SER A 323 13.35 14.06 -21.17
CA SER A 323 13.50 15.31 -21.92
C SER A 323 13.82 16.47 -20.99
N PRO A 324 14.53 17.51 -21.46
CA PRO A 324 14.85 18.65 -20.60
C PRO A 324 13.57 19.41 -20.22
N ARG A 325 13.54 19.94 -18.99
CA ARG A 325 12.52 20.90 -18.56
C ARG A 325 12.53 22.14 -19.44
N ALA A 326 11.36 22.73 -19.62
CA ALA A 326 11.19 23.98 -20.36
C ALA A 326 10.21 24.89 -19.62
N GLU A 327 10.43 26.21 -19.71
CA GLU A 327 9.58 27.21 -19.07
C GLU A 327 8.09 27.05 -19.47
N SER A 328 7.81 26.72 -20.75
CA SER A 328 6.46 26.52 -21.24
C SER A 328 5.74 25.32 -20.58
N THR A 329 6.46 24.21 -20.35
CA THR A 329 5.91 23.03 -19.70
C THR A 329 5.77 23.25 -18.19
N ASP A 330 6.72 23.92 -17.55
CA ASP A 330 6.65 24.29 -16.15
C ASP A 330 5.46 25.23 -15.89
N THR A 331 5.28 26.26 -16.72
CA THR A 331 4.12 27.16 -16.67
C THR A 331 2.80 26.41 -16.83
N ALA A 332 2.72 25.44 -17.75
CA ALA A 332 1.51 24.63 -17.93
C ALA A 332 1.16 23.81 -16.69
N VAL A 333 2.15 23.24 -16.03
CA VAL A 333 1.96 22.49 -14.77
C VAL A 333 1.52 23.44 -13.65
N ASP A 334 2.23 24.57 -13.46
CA ASP A 334 1.96 25.52 -12.39
C ASP A 334 0.58 26.19 -12.53
N GLU A 335 0.17 26.59 -13.74
CA GLU A 335 -1.14 27.21 -13.98
C GLU A 335 -2.31 26.21 -13.89
N THR A 336 -2.03 24.91 -13.88
CA THR A 336 -3.05 23.85 -13.70
C THR A 336 -2.85 23.06 -12.41
N ALA A 337 -2.05 23.58 -11.46
CA ALA A 337 -1.73 22.87 -10.23
C ALA A 337 -3.00 22.37 -9.51
N GLY A 338 -3.01 21.11 -9.10
CA GLY A 338 -4.12 20.45 -8.42
C GLY A 338 -5.35 20.15 -9.31
N GLN A 339 -5.38 20.56 -10.59
CA GLN A 339 -6.51 20.26 -11.47
C GLN A 339 -6.41 18.81 -12.01
N VAL A 340 -7.51 18.07 -11.86
CA VAL A 340 -7.65 16.69 -12.32
C VAL A 340 -8.95 16.51 -13.10
N LEU A 341 -9.03 15.49 -13.92
CA LEU A 341 -10.27 15.05 -14.54
C LEU A 341 -11.00 14.09 -13.57
N SER A 342 -12.29 14.34 -13.37
CA SER A 342 -13.12 13.52 -12.50
C SER A 342 -14.45 13.15 -13.17
N TYR A 343 -14.99 12.00 -12.76
CA TYR A 343 -16.32 11.55 -13.12
C TYR A 343 -17.03 11.02 -11.88
N ASN A 344 -18.24 11.48 -11.62
CA ASN A 344 -19.02 11.14 -10.41
C ASN A 344 -18.25 11.38 -9.08
N GLY A 345 -17.36 12.37 -9.04
CA GLY A 345 -16.57 12.71 -7.85
C GLY A 345 -15.24 11.93 -7.71
N GLU A 346 -15.00 10.93 -8.56
CA GLU A 346 -13.77 10.15 -8.58
C GLU A 346 -12.82 10.65 -9.67
N VAL A 347 -11.51 10.68 -9.38
CA VAL A 347 -10.48 10.97 -10.39
C VAL A 347 -10.45 9.84 -11.40
N VAL A 348 -10.46 10.18 -12.69
CA VAL A 348 -10.46 9.16 -13.75
C VAL A 348 -9.06 8.92 -14.29
N LYS A 349 -8.75 7.66 -14.59
CA LYS A 349 -7.51 7.29 -15.27
C LYS A 349 -7.57 7.78 -16.71
N THR A 350 -6.62 8.62 -17.07
CA THR A 350 -6.53 9.28 -18.38
C THR A 350 -5.44 8.65 -19.21
N TYR A 351 -5.80 8.06 -20.34
CA TYR A 351 -4.84 7.57 -21.32
C TYR A 351 -4.64 8.62 -22.42
N TYR A 352 -3.40 8.77 -22.87
CA TYR A 352 -3.05 9.68 -23.95
C TYR A 352 -2.05 9.02 -24.89
N TYR A 353 -1.96 9.52 -26.11
CA TYR A 353 -1.11 8.99 -27.16
C TYR A 353 -0.77 10.08 -28.16
N SER A 354 0.37 9.95 -28.86
CA SER A 354 0.90 10.98 -29.75
C SER A 354 0.16 11.13 -31.07
N THR A 355 -0.50 10.06 -31.57
CA THR A 355 -1.08 10.05 -32.92
C THR A 355 -2.36 9.21 -32.98
N SER A 356 -3.41 9.73 -33.61
CA SER A 356 -4.63 8.97 -33.92
C SER A 356 -4.91 9.01 -35.41
N CYS A 357 -5.67 8.05 -35.91
CA CYS A 357 -6.19 8.01 -37.29
C CYS A 357 -7.48 8.84 -37.48
N GLY A 358 -7.77 9.78 -36.55
CA GLY A 358 -8.97 10.62 -36.59
C GLY A 358 -10.14 10.10 -35.71
N SER A 359 -9.98 8.97 -35.05
CA SER A 359 -10.93 8.42 -34.07
C SER A 359 -10.20 7.85 -32.87
N THR A 360 -10.84 7.93 -31.70
CA THR A 360 -10.39 7.24 -30.50
C THR A 360 -11.20 5.95 -30.32
N THR A 361 -10.64 5.00 -29.59
CA THR A 361 -11.33 3.74 -29.28
C THR A 361 -11.95 3.82 -27.89
N ASP A 362 -12.98 3.00 -27.68
CA ASP A 362 -13.59 2.81 -26.39
C ASP A 362 -12.65 2.02 -25.45
N VAL A 363 -12.66 2.33 -24.15
CA VAL A 363 -11.90 1.65 -23.11
C VAL A 363 -12.18 0.15 -23.04
N THR A 364 -13.35 -0.29 -23.47
CA THR A 364 -13.74 -1.72 -23.51
C THR A 364 -12.83 -2.59 -24.38
N LEU A 365 -12.01 -2.00 -25.25
CA LEU A 365 -11.02 -2.73 -26.05
C LEU A 365 -9.70 -3.01 -25.31
N TRP A 366 -9.51 -2.44 -24.13
CA TRP A 366 -8.29 -2.60 -23.35
C TRP A 366 -8.41 -3.62 -22.21
N GLY A 367 -9.57 -4.25 -22.06
CA GLY A 367 -9.85 -5.37 -21.13
C GLY A 367 -10.51 -4.94 -19.85
#